data_27d27874d7c2911a45dc7c2ae51f401b
#
_entry.id   27d27874d7c2911a45dc7c2ae51f401b
#
_cell.length_a   1.000
_cell.length_b   1.000
_cell.length_c   1.000
_cell.angle_alpha   90.00
_cell.angle_beta   90.00
_cell.angle_gamma   90.00
#
_symmetry.space_group_name_H-M   'P 1'
#
loop_
_entity.id
_entity.type
_entity.pdbx_description
1 polymer ?
#
loop_
_entity_poly.entity_id
_entity_poly.type
_entity_poly.pdbx_seq_one_letter_code
_entity_poly.pdbx_strand_id
1 'polypeptide(L)'
;PVSGSIATDQPTAASSARCQDLADDKLDELFVNLPPRTGKTQIIKFATVWWGSRNPELSCLYTAYSDKITQPFYVGLNELITDPTYTYMEIFPEITIARTKGDDEIIDLNRTKTYPTFTCRSLYGTLNGSCDCTGLGVSDDLLSGIEEALSADRLETAWGKYDNNFMSRIKFDQGAKLINMGTRWAILDPQGRRQTLITENERFRNWRYR
;
A
#
# COMPACT_ATOMS: atom_id res chain seq x y z
N PRO A 1 -41.53 -4.47 -10.13
CA PRO A 1 -40.17 -4.18 -10.53
C PRO A 1 -39.30 -4.23 -9.27
N VAL A 2 -38.55 -5.31 -9.16
CA VAL A 2 -37.64 -5.53 -8.03
C VAL A 2 -36.37 -4.76 -8.36
N SER A 3 -36.12 -3.70 -7.60
CA SER A 3 -34.84 -3.03 -7.63
C SER A 3 -33.80 -3.96 -7.00
N GLY A 4 -33.11 -4.71 -7.84
CA GLY A 4 -31.93 -5.46 -7.43
C GLY A 4 -30.80 -4.49 -7.07
N SER A 5 -30.62 -4.21 -5.79
CA SER A 5 -29.40 -3.59 -5.33
C SER A 5 -28.27 -4.61 -5.47
N ILE A 6 -27.33 -4.31 -6.33
CA ILE A 6 -26.17 -5.14 -6.61
C ILE A 6 -25.28 -5.13 -5.34
N ALA A 7 -25.17 -6.29 -4.71
CA ALA A 7 -24.33 -6.53 -3.52
C ALA A 7 -22.82 -6.40 -3.78
N THR A 8 -22.41 -5.87 -4.93
CA THR A 8 -21.01 -5.68 -5.34
C THR A 8 -20.34 -4.46 -4.74
N ASP A 9 -21.09 -3.50 -4.19
CA ASP A 9 -20.54 -2.27 -3.66
C ASP A 9 -20.06 -2.36 -2.19
N GLN A 10 -20.50 -3.37 -1.45
CA GLN A 10 -20.20 -3.47 -0.01
C GLN A 10 -18.70 -3.65 0.33
N PRO A 11 -17.94 -4.55 -0.32
CA PRO A 11 -16.51 -4.70 0.01
C PRO A 11 -15.68 -3.45 -0.32
N THR A 12 -16.00 -2.76 -1.41
CA THR A 12 -15.31 -1.55 -1.86
C THR A 12 -15.57 -0.38 -0.92
N ALA A 13 -16.83 -0.15 -0.55
CA ALA A 13 -17.23 0.90 0.39
C ALA A 13 -16.63 0.65 1.78
N ALA A 14 -16.62 -0.59 2.25
CA ALA A 14 -16.00 -0.95 3.52
C ALA A 14 -14.49 -0.70 3.51
N SER A 15 -13.78 -1.05 2.43
CA SER A 15 -12.35 -0.80 2.30
C SER A 15 -12.02 0.69 2.28
N SER A 16 -12.82 1.49 1.55
CA SER A 16 -12.64 2.95 1.52
C SER A 16 -12.86 3.60 2.89
N ALA A 17 -13.89 3.18 3.64
CA ALA A 17 -14.14 3.66 4.99
C ALA A 17 -12.97 3.33 5.94
N ARG A 18 -12.32 2.17 5.78
CA ARG A 18 -11.16 1.80 6.59
C ARG A 18 -9.89 2.58 6.22
N CYS A 19 -9.72 2.94 4.96
CA CYS A 19 -8.66 3.89 4.57
C CYS A 19 -8.87 5.26 5.23
N GLN A 20 -10.12 5.71 5.38
CA GLN A 20 -10.44 6.91 6.14
C GLN A 20 -10.10 6.76 7.63
N ASP A 21 -10.38 5.61 8.24
CA ASP A 21 -10.04 5.35 9.64
C ASP A 21 -8.51 5.40 9.89
N LEU A 22 -7.67 4.97 8.92
CA LEU A 22 -6.22 5.18 8.99
C LEU A 22 -5.86 6.68 8.94
N ALA A 23 -6.48 7.44 8.05
CA ALA A 23 -6.22 8.87 7.90
C ALA A 23 -6.70 9.70 9.08
N ASP A 24 -7.77 9.26 9.75
CA ASP A 24 -8.32 9.87 10.97
C ASP A 24 -7.56 9.46 12.24
N ASP A 25 -6.44 8.77 12.10
CA ASP A 25 -5.64 8.24 13.21
C ASP A 25 -6.40 7.30 14.16
N LYS A 26 -7.41 6.57 13.63
CA LYS A 26 -8.16 5.55 14.38
C LYS A 26 -7.51 4.17 14.27
N LEU A 27 -6.71 3.95 13.23
CA LEU A 27 -5.96 2.74 12.96
C LEU A 27 -4.49 3.07 12.71
N ASP A 28 -3.61 2.13 13.02
CA ASP A 28 -2.19 2.17 12.69
C ASP A 28 -1.87 1.25 11.51
N GLU A 29 -2.65 0.17 11.40
CA GLU A 29 -2.44 -0.85 10.37
C GLU A 29 -3.78 -1.45 9.89
N LEU A 30 -3.91 -1.63 8.59
CA LEU A 30 -5.09 -2.20 7.94
C LEU A 30 -4.69 -3.45 7.13
N PHE A 31 -5.42 -4.53 7.32
CA PHE A 31 -5.31 -5.75 6.53
C PHE A 31 -6.51 -5.87 5.58
N VAL A 32 -6.24 -5.95 4.29
CA VAL A 32 -7.27 -6.06 3.24
C VAL A 32 -7.10 -7.38 2.50
N ASN A 33 -7.90 -8.36 2.88
CA ASN A 33 -7.87 -9.69 2.28
C ASN A 33 -9.12 -9.89 1.42
N LEU A 34 -8.96 -9.77 0.12
CA LEU A 34 -10.05 -9.90 -0.86
C LEU A 34 -9.65 -10.88 -1.96
N PRO A 35 -10.60 -11.62 -2.53
CA PRO A 35 -10.33 -12.48 -3.68
C PRO A 35 -9.74 -11.70 -4.86
N PRO A 36 -9.05 -12.38 -5.80
CA PRO A 36 -8.62 -11.77 -7.05
C PRO A 36 -9.79 -11.14 -7.81
N ARG A 37 -9.55 -10.08 -8.60
CA ARG A 37 -10.52 -9.40 -9.48
C ARG A 37 -11.68 -8.69 -8.76
N THR A 38 -11.53 -8.36 -7.50
CA THR A 38 -12.51 -7.56 -6.72
C THR A 38 -12.23 -6.06 -6.72
N GLY A 39 -11.27 -5.59 -7.53
CA GLY A 39 -10.92 -4.16 -7.59
C GLY A 39 -10.02 -3.67 -6.46
N LYS A 40 -9.47 -4.56 -5.61
CA LYS A 40 -8.63 -4.20 -4.46
C LYS A 40 -7.49 -3.23 -4.80
N THR A 41 -6.73 -3.54 -5.86
CA THR A 41 -5.59 -2.71 -6.30
C THR A 41 -6.05 -1.31 -6.75
N GLN A 42 -7.23 -1.20 -7.38
CA GLN A 42 -7.76 0.10 -7.78
C GLN A 42 -8.13 0.96 -6.57
N ILE A 43 -8.77 0.40 -5.56
CA ILE A 43 -9.09 1.10 -4.31
C ILE A 43 -7.82 1.67 -3.67
N ILE A 44 -6.76 0.85 -3.61
CA ILE A 44 -5.51 1.27 -2.99
C ILE A 44 -4.75 2.31 -3.82
N LYS A 45 -4.84 2.30 -5.15
CA LYS A 45 -4.32 3.41 -5.98
C LYS A 45 -4.98 4.73 -5.60
N PHE A 46 -6.31 4.77 -5.54
CA PHE A 46 -7.04 5.97 -5.12
C PHE A 46 -6.67 6.38 -3.69
N ALA A 47 -6.63 5.44 -2.75
CA ALA A 47 -6.27 5.72 -1.36
C ALA A 47 -4.84 6.27 -1.25
N THR A 48 -3.88 5.72 -2.02
CA THR A 48 -2.48 6.16 -2.03
C THR A 48 -2.35 7.58 -2.59
N VAL A 49 -2.98 7.87 -3.74
CA VAL A 49 -2.98 9.22 -4.33
C VAL A 49 -3.63 10.22 -3.38
N TRP A 50 -4.81 9.89 -2.85
CA TRP A 50 -5.52 10.74 -1.90
C TRP A 50 -4.70 11.03 -0.64
N TRP A 51 -4.02 10.02 -0.07
CA TRP A 51 -3.15 10.16 1.09
C TRP A 51 -1.97 11.09 0.82
N GLY A 52 -1.21 10.81 -0.25
CA GLY A 52 -0.03 11.59 -0.60
C GLY A 52 -0.37 13.03 -1.00
N SER A 53 -1.53 13.26 -1.64
CA SER A 53 -1.97 14.60 -2.01
C SER A 53 -2.40 15.43 -0.80
N ARG A 54 -2.96 14.81 0.23
CA ARG A 54 -3.25 15.49 1.51
C ARG A 54 -1.99 15.75 2.33
N ASN A 55 -0.94 14.99 2.12
CA ASN A 55 0.30 15.04 2.88
C ASN A 55 1.52 15.04 1.94
N PRO A 56 1.68 16.02 1.04
CA PRO A 56 2.68 15.99 -0.03
C PRO A 56 4.12 15.99 0.48
N GLU A 57 4.34 16.39 1.74
CA GLU A 57 5.66 16.37 2.38
C GLU A 57 6.07 14.97 2.88
N LEU A 58 5.12 14.09 3.12
CA LEU A 58 5.38 12.73 3.55
C LEU A 58 5.75 11.83 2.36
N SER A 59 6.42 10.73 2.65
CA SER A 59 6.81 9.72 1.66
C SER A 59 5.96 8.48 1.82
N CYS A 60 5.37 8.01 0.72
CA CYS A 60 4.58 6.78 0.63
C CYS A 60 5.39 5.71 -0.11
N LEU A 61 5.30 4.47 0.35
CA LEU A 61 5.98 3.33 -0.23
C LEU A 61 4.98 2.24 -0.59
N TYR A 62 4.91 1.89 -1.88
CA TYR A 62 4.20 0.71 -2.35
C TYR A 62 5.18 -0.41 -2.66
N THR A 63 4.89 -1.63 -2.19
CA THR A 63 5.66 -2.82 -2.52
C THR A 63 4.76 -3.98 -2.90
N ALA A 64 5.21 -4.80 -3.83
CA ALA A 64 4.55 -6.03 -4.24
C ALA A 64 5.61 -7.10 -4.53
N TYR A 65 5.16 -8.32 -4.81
CA TYR A 65 6.03 -9.44 -5.13
C TYR A 65 7.06 -9.14 -6.25
N SER A 66 6.69 -8.41 -7.31
CA SER A 66 7.57 -8.18 -8.46
C SER A 66 7.33 -6.84 -9.15
N ASP A 67 8.31 -6.40 -9.95
CA ASP A 67 8.24 -5.18 -10.77
C ASP A 67 7.09 -5.23 -11.79
N LYS A 68 6.67 -6.45 -12.21
CA LYS A 68 5.49 -6.64 -13.06
C LYS A 68 4.18 -6.17 -12.42
N ILE A 69 4.17 -6.00 -11.10
CA ILE A 69 3.02 -5.50 -10.33
C ILE A 69 3.26 -4.04 -9.93
N THR A 70 4.47 -3.68 -9.52
CA THR A 70 4.75 -2.32 -9.05
C THR A 70 4.70 -1.30 -10.18
N GLN A 71 5.23 -1.63 -11.36
CA GLN A 71 5.23 -0.73 -12.50
C GLN A 71 3.82 -0.36 -12.98
N PRO A 72 2.86 -1.28 -13.21
CA PRO A 72 1.48 -0.92 -13.50
C PRO A 72 0.76 -0.16 -12.37
N PHE A 73 1.19 -0.35 -11.12
CA PHE A 73 0.68 0.44 -10.00
C PHE A 73 1.18 1.88 -10.11
N TYR A 74 2.48 2.09 -10.32
CA TYR A 74 3.08 3.41 -10.56
C TYR A 74 2.41 4.13 -11.74
N VAL A 75 2.24 3.45 -12.89
CA VAL A 75 1.57 4.01 -14.05
C VAL A 75 0.16 4.46 -13.68
N GLY A 76 -0.59 3.64 -12.94
CA GLY A 76 -1.92 4.01 -12.50
C GLY A 76 -1.95 5.17 -11.49
N LEU A 77 -0.95 5.34 -10.61
CA LEU A 77 -0.83 6.55 -9.79
C LEU A 77 -0.61 7.78 -10.65
N ASN A 78 0.30 7.68 -11.63
CA ASN A 78 0.59 8.78 -12.55
C ASN A 78 -0.63 9.16 -13.38
N GLU A 79 -1.39 8.18 -13.90
CA GLU A 79 -2.64 8.41 -14.62
C GLU A 79 -3.67 9.13 -13.75
N LEU A 80 -3.89 8.69 -12.52
CA LEU A 80 -4.83 9.33 -11.59
C LEU A 80 -4.51 10.81 -11.35
N ILE A 81 -3.25 11.19 -11.41
CA ILE A 81 -2.78 12.55 -11.15
C ILE A 81 -2.78 13.41 -12.44
N THR A 82 -2.50 12.80 -13.60
CA THR A 82 -2.25 13.54 -14.85
C THR A 82 -3.39 13.50 -15.85
N ASP A 83 -4.22 12.45 -15.85
CA ASP A 83 -5.33 12.32 -16.79
C ASP A 83 -6.51 13.20 -16.35
N PRO A 84 -6.94 14.16 -17.19
CA PRO A 84 -8.05 15.07 -16.89
C PRO A 84 -9.36 14.38 -16.54
N THR A 85 -9.56 13.12 -16.97
CA THR A 85 -10.76 12.34 -16.68
C THR A 85 -11.00 12.14 -15.19
N TYR A 86 -9.92 12.12 -14.40
CA TYR A 86 -10.00 11.94 -12.94
C TYR A 86 -10.18 13.24 -12.17
N THR A 87 -10.21 14.40 -12.85
CA THR A 87 -10.45 15.72 -12.25
C THR A 87 -9.54 16.02 -11.04
N TYR A 88 -8.33 15.45 -11.04
CA TYR A 88 -7.39 15.54 -9.92
C TYR A 88 -7.10 16.98 -9.49
N MET A 89 -6.86 17.86 -10.47
CA MET A 89 -6.55 19.28 -10.22
C MET A 89 -7.74 20.07 -9.66
N GLU A 90 -8.99 19.59 -9.84
CA GLU A 90 -10.17 20.17 -9.22
C GLU A 90 -10.29 19.77 -7.76
N ILE A 91 -9.86 18.54 -7.42
CA ILE A 91 -9.88 18.01 -6.05
C ILE A 91 -8.71 18.57 -5.23
N PHE A 92 -7.54 18.69 -5.85
CA PHE A 92 -6.29 19.13 -5.21
C PHE A 92 -5.66 20.30 -6.00
N PRO A 93 -6.30 21.48 -6.07
CA PRO A 93 -5.83 22.59 -6.89
C PRO A 93 -4.48 23.19 -6.45
N GLU A 94 -4.08 22.93 -5.21
CA GLU A 94 -2.84 23.43 -4.61
C GLU A 94 -1.65 22.50 -4.86
N ILE A 95 -1.89 21.28 -5.37
CA ILE A 95 -0.85 20.28 -5.57
C ILE A 95 -0.28 20.38 -6.98
N THR A 96 1.04 20.40 -7.07
CA THR A 96 1.77 20.40 -8.33
C THR A 96 2.65 19.15 -8.44
N ILE A 97 2.87 18.68 -9.67
CA ILE A 97 3.78 17.58 -9.93
C ILE A 97 5.18 18.18 -10.12
N ALA A 98 6.08 17.88 -9.18
CA ALA A 98 7.46 18.37 -9.24
C ALA A 98 8.38 17.46 -10.04
N ARG A 99 8.15 16.13 -9.97
CA ARG A 99 8.96 15.14 -10.69
C ARG A 99 8.17 13.85 -10.89
N THR A 100 8.30 13.27 -12.09
CA THR A 100 7.95 11.88 -12.37
C THR A 100 9.14 11.19 -13.01
N LYS A 101 9.45 9.97 -12.60
CA LYS A 101 10.53 9.17 -13.17
C LYS A 101 10.12 7.71 -13.28
N GLY A 102 9.76 7.28 -14.48
CA GLY A 102 9.20 5.96 -14.75
C GLY A 102 10.17 4.81 -14.47
N ASP A 103 11.44 4.98 -14.81
CA ASP A 103 12.48 3.96 -14.60
C ASP A 103 12.73 3.71 -13.09
N ASP A 104 12.53 4.72 -12.27
CA ASP A 104 12.64 4.63 -10.82
C ASP A 104 11.29 4.48 -10.11
N GLU A 105 10.18 4.44 -10.87
CA GLU A 105 8.81 4.34 -10.35
C GLU A 105 8.54 5.32 -9.19
N ILE A 106 8.91 6.60 -9.37
CA ILE A 106 8.77 7.64 -8.35
C ILE A 106 7.99 8.86 -8.86
N ILE A 107 7.23 9.48 -7.95
CA ILE A 107 6.54 10.75 -8.19
C ILE A 107 6.78 11.67 -6.98
N ASP A 108 7.17 12.91 -7.24
CA ASP A 108 7.19 13.97 -6.24
C ASP A 108 6.08 14.99 -6.49
N LEU A 109 5.40 15.33 -5.42
CA LEU A 109 4.43 16.42 -5.39
C LEU A 109 5.07 17.67 -4.75
N ASN A 110 4.70 18.84 -5.26
CA ASN A 110 5.09 20.19 -4.85
C ASN A 110 6.60 20.49 -4.96
N ARG A 111 7.47 19.60 -4.57
CA ARG A 111 8.93 19.77 -4.69
C ARG A 111 9.64 18.42 -4.77
N THR A 112 10.81 18.43 -5.39
CA THR A 112 11.70 17.26 -5.39
C THR A 112 12.27 17.02 -3.99
N LYS A 113 12.18 15.78 -3.52
CA LYS A 113 12.66 15.34 -2.19
C LYS A 113 13.67 14.20 -2.31
N THR A 114 14.44 14.00 -1.24
CA THR A 114 15.34 12.85 -1.10
C THR A 114 14.53 11.55 -1.13
N TYR A 115 13.42 11.51 -0.37
CA TYR A 115 12.45 10.42 -0.40
C TYR A 115 11.18 10.93 -1.06
N PRO A 116 10.85 10.43 -2.27
CA PRO A 116 9.72 10.91 -3.07
C PRO A 116 8.38 10.76 -2.36
N THR A 117 7.38 11.54 -2.82
CA THR A 117 6.01 11.41 -2.30
C THR A 117 5.46 10.01 -2.55
N PHE A 118 5.72 9.46 -3.73
CA PHE A 118 5.38 8.07 -4.04
C PHE A 118 6.61 7.35 -4.57
N THR A 119 6.86 6.18 -4.02
CA THR A 119 7.90 5.24 -4.46
C THR A 119 7.25 3.87 -4.59
N CYS A 120 7.38 3.24 -5.76
CA CYS A 120 6.96 1.86 -5.98
C CYS A 120 8.21 1.00 -6.19
N ARG A 121 8.32 -0.11 -5.48
CA ARG A 121 9.46 -1.04 -5.56
C ARG A 121 9.01 -2.46 -5.27
N SER A 122 9.55 -3.42 -6.02
CA SER A 122 9.31 -4.82 -5.67
C SER A 122 9.99 -5.20 -4.35
N LEU A 123 9.38 -6.13 -3.64
CA LEU A 123 9.88 -6.63 -2.35
C LEU A 123 11.30 -7.22 -2.46
N TYR A 124 11.59 -7.82 -3.60
CA TYR A 124 12.90 -8.44 -3.90
C TYR A 124 13.88 -7.48 -4.59
N GLY A 125 13.45 -6.27 -4.90
CA GLY A 125 14.28 -5.20 -5.43
C GLY A 125 15.08 -4.46 -4.36
N THR A 126 15.77 -3.40 -4.78
CA THR A 126 16.56 -2.57 -3.87
C THR A 126 15.64 -1.56 -3.16
N LEU A 127 15.27 -1.86 -1.92
CA LEU A 127 14.52 -0.94 -1.03
C LEU A 127 15.47 -0.08 -0.18
N ASN A 128 16.67 -0.58 0.11
CA ASN A 128 17.63 0.12 0.95
C ASN A 128 18.10 1.42 0.30
N GLY A 129 17.94 2.54 1.03
CA GLY A 129 18.33 3.87 0.54
C GLY A 129 17.38 4.51 -0.48
N SER A 130 16.35 3.79 -0.95
CA SER A 130 15.41 4.32 -1.95
C SER A 130 14.21 5.03 -1.36
N CYS A 131 13.81 4.69 -0.15
CA CYS A 131 12.68 5.31 0.54
C CYS A 131 12.79 5.15 2.06
N ASP A 132 12.43 6.21 2.81
CA ASP A 132 11.97 6.12 4.18
C ASP A 132 10.51 6.54 4.18
N CYS A 133 9.61 5.61 4.47
CA CYS A 133 8.17 5.84 4.42
C CYS A 133 7.69 6.49 5.72
N THR A 134 7.38 7.78 5.64
CA THR A 134 6.86 8.58 6.75
C THR A 134 5.34 8.79 6.67
N GLY A 135 4.73 8.43 5.53
CA GLY A 135 3.30 8.55 5.26
C GLY A 135 2.59 7.21 5.26
N LEU A 136 2.30 6.69 4.08
CA LEU A 136 1.57 5.44 3.89
C LEU A 136 2.46 4.36 3.28
N GLY A 137 2.67 3.27 4.01
CA GLY A 137 3.22 2.04 3.48
C GLY A 137 2.10 1.13 2.95
N VAL A 138 2.33 0.54 1.80
CA VAL A 138 1.40 -0.43 1.20
C VAL A 138 2.17 -1.66 0.77
N SER A 139 1.79 -2.83 1.27
CA SER A 139 2.23 -4.12 0.74
C SER A 139 1.09 -4.80 -0.01
N ASP A 140 1.33 -5.23 -1.25
CA ASP A 140 0.31 -5.86 -2.11
C ASP A 140 0.81 -7.18 -2.69
N ASP A 141 -0.01 -8.23 -2.56
CA ASP A 141 0.23 -9.56 -3.14
C ASP A 141 1.73 -9.98 -3.07
N LEU A 142 2.25 -10.19 -1.83
CA LEU A 142 3.67 -10.46 -1.57
C LEU A 142 4.16 -11.85 -2.00
N LEU A 143 3.26 -12.73 -2.41
CA LEU A 143 3.54 -14.06 -2.96
C LEU A 143 3.06 -14.14 -4.40
N SER A 144 3.79 -14.85 -5.25
CA SER A 144 3.44 -15.04 -6.66
C SER A 144 2.21 -15.94 -6.87
N GLY A 145 1.83 -16.73 -5.86
CA GLY A 145 0.69 -17.63 -5.90
C GLY A 145 0.82 -18.83 -4.96
N ILE A 146 -0.07 -19.80 -5.17
CA ILE A 146 -0.18 -21.00 -4.31
C ILE A 146 1.09 -21.85 -4.26
N GLU A 147 1.84 -21.95 -5.36
CA GLU A 147 3.06 -22.77 -5.41
C GLU A 147 4.14 -22.22 -4.46
N GLU A 148 4.24 -20.91 -4.32
CA GLU A 148 5.14 -20.27 -3.39
C GLU A 148 4.66 -20.48 -1.95
N ALA A 149 3.36 -20.40 -1.73
CA ALA A 149 2.75 -20.61 -0.42
C ALA A 149 2.85 -22.04 0.12
N LEU A 150 3.06 -23.03 -0.74
CA LEU A 150 3.29 -24.43 -0.36
C LEU A 150 4.73 -24.73 0.05
N SER A 151 5.67 -23.82 -0.16
CA SER A 151 7.08 -23.99 0.18
C SER A 151 7.43 -23.22 1.46
N ALA A 152 7.80 -23.93 2.53
CA ALA A 152 8.22 -23.32 3.79
C ALA A 152 9.42 -22.37 3.61
N ASP A 153 10.42 -22.76 2.79
CA ASP A 153 11.61 -21.94 2.53
C ASP A 153 11.27 -20.64 1.78
N ARG A 154 10.33 -20.70 0.83
CA ARG A 154 9.88 -19.51 0.11
C ARG A 154 9.06 -18.59 1.02
N LEU A 155 8.20 -19.13 1.87
CA LEU A 155 7.48 -18.35 2.88
C LEU A 155 8.43 -17.67 3.86
N GLU A 156 9.48 -18.37 4.30
CA GLU A 156 10.51 -17.77 5.16
C GLU A 156 11.29 -16.66 4.45
N THR A 157 11.65 -16.90 3.19
CA THR A 157 12.31 -15.88 2.36
C THR A 157 11.43 -14.64 2.18
N ALA A 158 10.14 -14.82 1.85
CA ALA A 158 9.19 -13.73 1.67
C ALA A 158 8.99 -12.95 2.98
N TRP A 159 8.87 -13.65 4.11
CA TRP A 159 8.80 -13.03 5.43
C TRP A 159 10.05 -12.22 5.75
N GLY A 160 11.23 -12.80 5.56
CA GLY A 160 12.50 -12.11 5.81
C GLY A 160 12.65 -10.84 4.96
N LYS A 161 12.22 -10.87 3.69
CA LYS A 161 12.19 -9.68 2.83
C LYS A 161 11.17 -8.64 3.31
N TYR A 162 9.97 -9.09 3.68
CA TYR A 162 8.94 -8.20 4.21
C TYR A 162 9.40 -7.52 5.50
N ASP A 163 9.89 -8.29 6.47
CA ASP A 163 10.28 -7.76 7.79
C ASP A 163 11.54 -6.90 7.72
N ASN A 164 12.60 -7.40 7.06
CA ASN A 164 13.89 -6.70 7.05
C ASN A 164 13.98 -5.57 6.01
N ASN A 165 13.36 -5.72 4.83
CA ASN A 165 13.49 -4.73 3.78
C ASN A 165 12.35 -3.71 3.81
N PHE A 166 11.09 -4.16 3.84
CA PHE A 166 9.94 -3.27 3.75
C PHE A 166 9.61 -2.64 5.11
N MET A 167 9.39 -3.44 6.16
CA MET A 167 9.00 -2.94 7.47
C MET A 167 10.04 -2.01 8.09
N SER A 168 11.33 -2.23 7.83
CA SER A 168 12.40 -1.34 8.28
C SER A 168 12.32 0.07 7.65
N ARG A 169 11.59 0.23 6.56
CA ARG A 169 11.38 1.55 5.91
C ARG A 169 10.20 2.30 6.49
N ILE A 170 9.27 1.62 7.16
CA ILE A 170 8.07 2.24 7.72
C ILE A 170 8.40 2.95 9.04
N LYS A 171 8.27 4.27 9.06
CA LYS A 171 8.62 5.11 10.21
C LYS A 171 7.39 5.33 11.11
N PHE A 172 6.98 4.29 11.81
CA PHE A 172 5.83 4.37 12.74
C PHE A 172 6.03 5.39 13.86
N ASP A 173 7.28 5.60 14.28
CA ASP A 173 7.67 6.65 15.22
C ASP A 173 7.43 8.07 14.70
N GLN A 174 7.30 8.22 13.38
CA GLN A 174 6.95 9.48 12.69
C GLN A 174 5.50 9.53 12.22
N GLY A 175 4.67 8.58 12.65
CA GLY A 175 3.24 8.55 12.35
C GLY A 175 2.86 7.83 11.05
N ALA A 176 3.80 7.10 10.42
CA ALA A 176 3.47 6.30 9.22
C ALA A 176 2.36 5.30 9.51
N LYS A 177 1.52 5.07 8.50
CA LYS A 177 0.45 4.07 8.51
C LYS A 177 0.76 2.95 7.54
N LEU A 178 0.14 1.79 7.74
CA LEU A 178 0.41 0.60 6.94
C LEU A 178 -0.88 -0.04 6.42
N ILE A 179 -0.89 -0.41 5.16
CA ILE A 179 -1.91 -1.27 4.55
C ILE A 179 -1.21 -2.53 4.04
N ASN A 180 -1.63 -3.67 4.56
CA ASN A 180 -1.27 -4.98 4.03
C ASN A 180 -2.43 -5.52 3.22
N MET A 181 -2.24 -5.61 1.91
CA MET A 181 -3.26 -6.09 0.98
C MET A 181 -2.80 -7.35 0.27
N GLY A 182 -3.73 -8.24 -0.02
CA GLY A 182 -3.41 -9.42 -0.82
C GLY A 182 -4.46 -10.51 -0.73
N THR A 183 -4.17 -11.58 -1.46
CA THR A 183 -4.88 -12.85 -1.33
C THR A 183 -4.12 -13.73 -0.33
N ARG A 184 -4.81 -14.23 0.69
CA ARG A 184 -4.23 -15.15 1.66
C ARG A 184 -4.07 -16.54 1.05
N TRP A 185 -2.84 -17.00 0.92
CA TRP A 185 -2.52 -18.30 0.35
C TRP A 185 -2.13 -19.35 1.41
N ALA A 186 -1.60 -18.90 2.55
CA ALA A 186 -1.19 -19.73 3.67
C ALA A 186 -1.38 -19.00 4.99
N ILE A 187 -1.48 -19.76 6.10
CA ILE A 187 -1.54 -19.17 7.44
C ILE A 187 -0.24 -18.43 7.76
N LEU A 188 0.89 -18.98 7.33
CA LEU A 188 2.23 -18.45 7.60
C LEU A 188 2.76 -17.54 6.46
N ASP A 189 1.90 -17.05 5.58
CA ASP A 189 2.31 -16.01 4.64
C ASP A 189 2.69 -14.70 5.37
N PRO A 190 3.39 -13.74 4.73
CA PRO A 190 3.87 -12.54 5.41
C PRO A 190 2.77 -11.78 6.16
N GLN A 191 1.57 -11.68 5.60
CA GLN A 191 0.44 -11.01 6.28
C GLN A 191 -0.01 -11.78 7.52
N GLY A 192 -0.11 -13.11 7.45
CA GLY A 192 -0.49 -13.95 8.58
C GLY A 192 0.51 -13.89 9.72
N ARG A 193 1.80 -13.96 9.39
CA ARG A 193 2.87 -13.79 10.39
C ARG A 193 2.82 -12.40 11.02
N ARG A 194 2.56 -11.36 10.25
CA ARG A 194 2.41 -10.00 10.77
C ARG A 194 1.22 -9.89 11.71
N GLN A 195 0.07 -10.46 11.36
CA GLN A 195 -1.12 -10.49 12.23
C GLN A 195 -0.82 -11.24 13.54
N THR A 196 -0.20 -12.41 13.48
CA THR A 196 0.22 -13.18 14.66
C THR A 196 1.15 -12.36 15.54
N LEU A 197 2.17 -11.73 14.95
CA LEU A 197 3.12 -10.89 15.68
C LEU A 197 2.43 -9.74 16.44
N ILE A 198 1.47 -9.07 15.81
CA ILE A 198 0.72 -7.98 16.45
C ILE A 198 -0.16 -8.50 17.58
N THR A 199 -0.77 -9.67 17.40
CA THR A 199 -1.74 -10.23 18.35
C THR A 199 -1.05 -10.81 19.59
N GLU A 200 0.11 -11.43 19.42
CA GLU A 200 0.78 -12.21 20.47
C GLU A 200 1.89 -11.44 21.18
N ASN A 201 2.41 -10.35 20.61
CA ASN A 201 3.53 -9.62 21.20
C ASN A 201 3.04 -8.41 22.00
N GLU A 202 3.36 -8.38 23.29
CA GLU A 202 2.94 -7.31 24.23
C GLU A 202 3.37 -5.90 23.82
N ARG A 203 4.45 -5.76 23.02
CA ARG A 203 4.87 -4.44 22.48
C ARG A 203 3.81 -3.80 21.59
N PHE A 204 2.89 -4.58 21.02
CA PHE A 204 1.78 -4.12 20.21
C PHE A 204 0.46 -3.98 20.98
N ARG A 205 0.47 -4.03 22.32
CA ARG A 205 -0.73 -3.98 23.15
C ARG A 205 -1.68 -2.82 22.82
N ASN A 206 -1.13 -1.69 22.40
CA ASN A 206 -1.90 -0.50 22.04
C ASN A 206 -1.99 -0.29 20.53
N TRP A 207 -1.56 -1.27 19.73
CA TRP A 207 -1.58 -1.19 18.27
C TRP A 207 -3.00 -1.35 17.74
N ARG A 208 -3.45 -0.36 16.98
CA ARG A 208 -4.81 -0.32 16.44
C ARG A 208 -4.80 -0.89 15.02
N TYR A 209 -5.30 -2.08 14.84
CA TYR A 209 -5.34 -2.76 13.54
C TYR A 209 -6.71 -3.36 13.24
N ARG A 210 -6.96 -3.64 11.96
CA ARG A 210 -8.17 -4.31 11.49
C ARG A 210 -7.93 -5.13 10.24
#